data_f91c15d4db65cf6e0bdae05b393ea094
#
_entry.id   f91c15d4db65cf6e0bdae05b393ea094
#
_cell.length_a   1.000
_cell.length_b   1.000
_cell.length_c   1.000
_cell.angle_alpha   90.00
_cell.angle_beta   90.00
_cell.angle_gamma   90.00
#
_symmetry.space_group_name_H-M   'P 1'
#
loop_
_entity.id
_entity.type
_entity.pdbx_description
1 polymer ?
#
loop_
_entity_poly.entity_id
_entity_poly.type
_entity_poly.pdbx_seq_one_letter_code
_entity_poly.pdbx_strand_id
1 'polypeptide(L)'
;QTYLKAHPDATRFHVTLYGSLAATGKGHMTDVAIKEVLEPVGPVEIEWKPSVFLPFHPNGMRINDWVVYSVGGGALSEGDHPTGLLPASPDVYGLHYLADIKGWCEDNGCAYWEYVDRCEKSDIWDYLREVWTAMQESVERGINHEGRLPGPLNLQRKASTYFVKAKGYKPNLQTRGLVYAYALAVSEENASGGTIVTAPTCGSCGVMPGVLY
;
A
#
# COMPACT_ATOMS: atom_id res chain seq x y z
N GLN A 1 16.20 -2.74 -0.05
CA GLN A 1 16.70 -3.76 0.88
C GLN A 1 17.12 -5.05 0.14
N THR A 2 16.29 -5.61 -0.74
CA THR A 2 16.62 -6.83 -1.51
C THR A 2 17.90 -6.68 -2.32
N TYR A 3 18.08 -5.55 -3.01
CA TYR A 3 19.29 -5.23 -3.75
C TYR A 3 20.54 -5.26 -2.85
N LEU A 4 20.49 -4.62 -1.69
CA LEU A 4 21.62 -4.57 -0.75
C LEU A 4 22.01 -5.95 -0.21
N LYS A 5 21.04 -6.84 -0.02
CA LYS A 5 21.30 -8.23 0.39
C LYS A 5 22.01 -9.02 -0.71
N ALA A 6 21.67 -8.77 -1.98
CA ALA A 6 22.26 -9.43 -3.13
C ALA A 6 23.62 -8.83 -3.53
N HIS A 7 23.86 -7.55 -3.20
CA HIS A 7 25.06 -6.79 -3.58
C HIS A 7 25.67 -6.07 -2.35
N PRO A 8 26.21 -6.81 -1.38
CA PRO A 8 26.70 -6.23 -0.11
C PRO A 8 27.89 -5.28 -0.28
N ASP A 9 28.62 -5.41 -1.39
CA ASP A 9 29.81 -4.57 -1.69
C ASP A 9 29.46 -3.29 -2.47
N ALA A 10 28.18 -3.04 -2.78
CA ALA A 10 27.78 -1.86 -3.52
C ALA A 10 27.86 -0.62 -2.63
N THR A 11 28.67 0.36 -3.03
CA THR A 11 28.89 1.61 -2.30
C THR A 11 28.41 2.85 -3.04
N ARG A 12 27.83 2.70 -4.23
CA ARG A 12 27.29 3.77 -5.05
C ARG A 12 26.08 3.25 -5.82
N PHE A 13 25.05 4.08 -5.93
CA PHE A 13 23.77 3.69 -6.49
C PHE A 13 23.31 4.67 -7.57
N HIS A 14 23.19 4.16 -8.79
CA HIS A 14 22.50 4.86 -9.88
C HIS A 14 21.15 4.17 -10.10
N VAL A 15 20.07 4.87 -9.74
CA VAL A 15 18.70 4.34 -9.81
C VAL A 15 17.97 5.00 -10.97
N THR A 16 17.49 4.22 -11.93
CA THR A 16 16.63 4.72 -13.01
C THR A 16 15.21 4.21 -12.81
N LEU A 17 14.25 5.11 -12.75
CA LEU A 17 12.83 4.80 -12.68
C LEU A 17 12.20 4.94 -14.06
N TYR A 18 11.33 3.99 -14.42
CA TYR A 18 10.74 3.91 -15.75
C TYR A 18 9.21 3.96 -15.71
N GLY A 19 8.60 4.37 -16.82
CA GLY A 19 7.17 4.30 -17.09
C GLY A 19 6.31 4.89 -15.98
N SER A 20 5.30 4.14 -15.54
CA SER A 20 4.35 4.59 -14.53
C SER A 20 5.01 4.86 -13.17
N LEU A 21 6.02 4.07 -12.79
CA LEU A 21 6.76 4.29 -11.55
C LEU A 21 7.51 5.63 -11.56
N ALA A 22 8.04 6.05 -12.71
CA ALA A 22 8.67 7.36 -12.86
C ALA A 22 7.64 8.50 -12.94
N ALA A 23 6.52 8.27 -13.64
CA ALA A 23 5.50 9.29 -13.83
C ALA A 23 4.80 9.71 -12.54
N THR A 24 4.55 8.74 -11.65
CA THR A 24 3.83 8.96 -10.38
C THR A 24 4.74 9.00 -9.15
N GLY A 25 5.99 8.56 -9.28
CA GLY A 25 6.90 8.30 -8.17
C GLY A 25 7.18 9.49 -7.26
N LYS A 26 7.27 10.70 -7.81
CA LYS A 26 7.44 11.93 -7.01
C LYS A 26 6.23 12.22 -6.12
N GLY A 27 5.02 11.95 -6.61
CA GLY A 27 3.80 12.10 -5.83
C GLY A 27 3.61 11.02 -4.77
N HIS A 28 4.26 9.88 -4.95
CA HIS A 28 4.23 8.75 -4.01
C HIS A 28 5.53 8.63 -3.18
N MET A 29 6.37 9.66 -3.18
CA MET A 29 7.61 9.72 -2.41
C MET A 29 8.55 8.52 -2.68
N THR A 30 8.54 8.00 -3.90
CA THR A 30 9.38 6.84 -4.30
C THR A 30 10.86 7.16 -4.18
N ASP A 31 11.28 8.36 -4.51
CA ASP A 31 12.65 8.85 -4.35
C ASP A 31 13.07 8.92 -2.88
N VAL A 32 12.17 9.38 -2.00
CA VAL A 32 12.41 9.43 -0.55
C VAL A 32 12.64 8.02 -0.03
N ALA A 33 11.74 7.09 -0.32
CA ALA A 33 11.85 5.70 0.11
C ALA A 33 13.14 5.00 -0.40
N ILE A 34 13.56 5.30 -1.64
CA ILE A 34 14.80 4.77 -2.21
C ILE A 34 16.01 5.34 -1.47
N LYS A 35 16.02 6.64 -1.22
CA LYS A 35 17.11 7.34 -0.53
C LYS A 35 17.25 6.89 0.91
N GLU A 36 16.15 6.80 1.66
CA GLU A 36 16.14 6.31 3.04
C GLU A 36 16.83 4.95 3.19
N VAL A 37 16.71 4.08 2.19
CA VAL A 37 17.31 2.73 2.22
C VAL A 37 18.76 2.72 1.73
N LEU A 38 19.09 3.50 0.69
CA LEU A 38 20.38 3.41 0.01
C LEU A 38 21.41 4.45 0.47
N GLU A 39 21.00 5.67 0.81
CA GLU A 39 21.91 6.75 1.24
C GLU A 39 22.75 6.42 2.49
N PRO A 40 22.26 5.64 3.49
CA PRO A 40 23.08 5.18 4.59
C PRO A 40 24.29 4.30 4.18
N VAL A 41 24.22 3.70 2.98
CA VAL A 41 25.27 2.83 2.44
C VAL A 41 26.18 3.58 1.49
N GLY A 42 25.63 4.52 0.70
CA GLY A 42 26.43 5.30 -0.25
C GLY A 42 25.61 6.30 -1.06
N PRO A 43 26.27 7.12 -1.88
CA PRO A 43 25.61 8.16 -2.68
C PRO A 43 24.62 7.57 -3.67
N VAL A 44 23.43 8.20 -3.75
CA VAL A 44 22.30 7.78 -4.60
C VAL A 44 22.03 8.86 -5.65
N GLU A 45 22.04 8.48 -6.90
CA GLU A 45 21.61 9.29 -8.03
C GLU A 45 20.35 8.70 -8.63
N ILE A 46 19.30 9.52 -8.81
CA ILE A 46 18.01 9.05 -9.34
C ILE A 46 17.71 9.71 -10.68
N GLU A 47 17.54 8.90 -11.70
CA GLU A 47 17.14 9.28 -13.04
C GLU A 47 15.66 8.92 -13.29
N TRP A 48 14.87 9.86 -13.85
CA TRP A 48 13.46 9.68 -14.11
C TRP A 48 13.19 9.58 -15.61
N LYS A 49 12.62 8.45 -16.05
CA LYS A 49 12.26 8.16 -17.44
C LYS A 49 10.78 7.81 -17.61
N PRO A 50 9.85 8.75 -17.41
CA PRO A 50 8.42 8.46 -17.43
C PRO A 50 7.89 8.03 -18.80
N SER A 51 8.55 8.40 -19.88
CA SER A 51 8.17 8.03 -21.24
C SER A 51 8.82 6.76 -21.76
N VAL A 52 9.70 6.13 -20.97
CA VAL A 52 10.37 4.88 -21.34
C VAL A 52 9.74 3.74 -20.57
N PHE A 53 9.20 2.75 -21.29
CA PHE A 53 8.61 1.55 -20.72
C PHE A 53 9.52 0.36 -20.97
N LEU A 54 9.79 -0.40 -19.91
CA LEU A 54 10.49 -1.66 -20.03
C LEU A 54 9.51 -2.78 -20.45
N PRO A 55 9.97 -3.88 -21.08
CA PRO A 55 9.10 -4.83 -21.78
C PRO A 55 8.03 -5.51 -20.91
N PHE A 56 8.30 -5.81 -19.65
CA PHE A 56 7.45 -6.70 -18.86
C PHE A 56 6.40 -6.02 -18.01
N HIS A 57 6.71 -4.83 -17.47
CA HIS A 57 5.76 -4.13 -16.61
C HIS A 57 6.02 -2.61 -16.63
N PRO A 58 4.96 -1.77 -16.57
CA PRO A 58 5.10 -0.32 -16.58
C PRO A 58 5.82 0.26 -15.34
N ASN A 59 5.91 -0.48 -14.25
CA ASN A 59 6.60 -0.06 -13.01
C ASN A 59 8.01 -0.66 -12.95
N GLY A 60 8.85 -0.28 -13.90
CA GLY A 60 10.24 -0.72 -13.93
C GLY A 60 11.18 0.17 -13.13
N MET A 61 12.18 -0.45 -12.51
CA MET A 61 13.29 0.23 -11.83
C MET A 61 14.60 -0.48 -12.17
N ARG A 62 15.66 0.28 -12.35
CA ARG A 62 17.01 -0.24 -12.45
C ARG A 62 17.88 0.36 -11.35
N ILE A 63 18.60 -0.49 -10.64
CA ILE A 63 19.62 -0.08 -9.66
C ILE A 63 20.96 -0.60 -10.17
N ASN A 64 21.84 0.28 -10.61
CA ASN A 64 23.05 -0.08 -11.34
C ASN A 64 22.69 -0.98 -12.54
N ASP A 65 23.12 -2.26 -12.53
CA ASP A 65 22.84 -3.22 -13.60
C ASP A 65 21.62 -4.12 -13.31
N TRP A 66 21.03 -4.02 -12.14
CA TRP A 66 19.90 -4.84 -11.73
C TRP A 66 18.57 -4.21 -12.13
N VAL A 67 17.80 -4.93 -12.94
CA VAL A 67 16.47 -4.49 -13.39
C VAL A 67 15.39 -5.27 -12.66
N VAL A 68 14.41 -4.55 -12.10
CA VAL A 68 13.32 -5.12 -11.32
C VAL A 68 12.01 -4.38 -11.59
N TYR A 69 10.91 -5.08 -11.46
CA TYR A 69 9.56 -4.56 -11.66
C TYR A 69 8.75 -4.68 -10.38
N SER A 70 8.03 -3.60 -10.01
CA SER A 70 7.04 -3.64 -8.95
C SER A 70 5.70 -4.11 -9.53
N VAL A 71 5.30 -5.33 -9.19
CA VAL A 71 4.12 -5.99 -9.77
C VAL A 71 2.87 -5.92 -8.89
N GLY A 72 2.92 -5.19 -7.79
CA GLY A 72 1.83 -4.98 -6.85
C GLY A 72 1.97 -5.82 -5.58
N GLY A 73 1.23 -5.46 -4.53
CA GLY A 73 1.25 -6.17 -3.24
C GLY A 73 2.61 -6.24 -2.54
N GLY A 74 3.56 -5.35 -2.89
CA GLY A 74 4.94 -5.42 -2.42
C GLY A 74 5.81 -6.45 -3.15
N ALA A 75 5.26 -7.17 -4.13
CA ALA A 75 5.99 -8.16 -4.91
C ALA A 75 6.89 -7.50 -5.96
N LEU A 76 8.07 -8.11 -6.14
CA LEU A 76 9.04 -7.74 -7.17
C LEU A 76 9.20 -8.88 -8.17
N SER A 77 9.50 -8.53 -9.43
CA SER A 77 9.79 -9.49 -10.50
C SER A 77 11.04 -9.07 -11.25
N GLU A 78 11.85 -10.03 -11.67
CA GLU A 78 13.01 -9.83 -12.54
C GLU A 78 12.71 -10.40 -13.93
N GLY A 79 12.45 -9.53 -14.92
CA GLY A 79 12.16 -9.95 -16.30
C GLY A 79 10.80 -10.65 -16.44
N ASP A 80 10.73 -11.62 -17.35
CA ASP A 80 9.53 -12.36 -17.73
C ASP A 80 9.14 -13.48 -16.73
N HIS A 81 9.98 -13.73 -15.75
CA HIS A 81 9.66 -14.65 -14.67
C HIS A 81 9.26 -13.83 -13.43
N PRO A 82 8.10 -14.09 -12.84
CA PRO A 82 7.82 -13.64 -11.47
C PRO A 82 8.77 -14.43 -10.56
N THR A 83 10.00 -13.96 -10.45
CA THR A 83 10.92 -14.48 -9.46
C THR A 83 10.46 -13.92 -8.14
N GLY A 84 9.87 -14.78 -7.33
CA GLY A 84 9.56 -14.44 -5.97
C GLY A 84 10.82 -14.07 -5.22
N LEU A 85 11.23 -12.80 -5.30
CA LEU A 85 12.21 -12.22 -4.37
C LEU A 85 11.65 -12.18 -2.93
N LEU A 86 10.35 -12.39 -2.81
CA LEU A 86 9.71 -12.79 -1.56
C LEU A 86 9.59 -14.32 -1.59
N PRO A 87 9.88 -15.02 -0.49
CA PRO A 87 9.57 -16.44 -0.39
C PRO A 87 8.10 -16.62 -0.78
N ALA A 88 7.82 -17.58 -1.65
CA ALA A 88 6.46 -17.90 -2.01
C ALA A 88 5.68 -18.11 -0.70
N SER A 89 4.70 -17.25 -0.46
CA SER A 89 3.80 -17.46 0.67
C SER A 89 3.15 -18.83 0.46
N PRO A 90 3.18 -19.74 1.44
CA PRO A 90 2.51 -21.02 1.27
C PRO A 90 1.06 -20.76 0.88
N ASP A 91 0.56 -21.52 -0.07
CA ASP A 91 -0.85 -21.47 -0.44
C ASP A 91 -1.66 -22.03 0.73
N VAL A 92 -2.21 -21.12 1.53
CA VAL A 92 -2.94 -21.46 2.75
C VAL A 92 -4.38 -21.84 2.44
N TYR A 93 -4.94 -21.27 1.35
CA TYR A 93 -6.33 -21.46 0.96
C TYR A 93 -6.44 -22.45 -0.20
N GLY A 94 -7.11 -23.57 0.03
CA GLY A 94 -7.35 -24.58 -1.01
C GLY A 94 -8.42 -24.20 -2.04
N LEU A 95 -9.24 -23.17 -1.76
CA LEU A 95 -10.27 -22.64 -2.65
C LEU A 95 -9.89 -21.23 -3.10
N HIS A 96 -9.88 -21.01 -4.42
CA HIS A 96 -9.40 -19.75 -5.02
C HIS A 96 -10.52 -18.84 -5.55
N TYR A 97 -11.75 -19.37 -5.66
CA TYR A 97 -12.89 -18.60 -6.14
C TYR A 97 -13.92 -18.42 -5.03
N LEU A 98 -14.48 -17.21 -4.95
CA LEU A 98 -15.49 -16.90 -3.95
C LEU A 98 -16.72 -17.82 -4.05
N ALA A 99 -17.08 -18.25 -5.27
CA ALA A 99 -18.19 -19.20 -5.48
C ALA A 99 -17.94 -20.54 -4.78
N ASP A 100 -16.71 -21.05 -4.84
CA ASP A 100 -16.32 -22.31 -4.21
C ASP A 100 -16.29 -22.18 -2.68
N ILE A 101 -15.75 -21.06 -2.18
CA ILE A 101 -15.74 -20.74 -0.74
C ILE A 101 -17.18 -20.62 -0.22
N LYS A 102 -18.06 -19.96 -0.97
CA LYS A 102 -19.48 -19.84 -0.63
C LYS A 102 -20.15 -21.21 -0.55
N GLY A 103 -19.99 -22.05 -1.59
CA GLY A 103 -20.52 -23.41 -1.60
C GLY A 103 -20.03 -24.23 -0.42
N TRP A 104 -18.72 -24.16 -0.15
CA TRP A 104 -18.12 -24.85 1.00
C TRP A 104 -18.73 -24.37 2.34
N CYS A 105 -18.93 -23.07 2.51
CA CYS A 105 -19.56 -22.52 3.71
C CYS A 105 -21.03 -22.98 3.86
N GLU A 106 -21.79 -23.00 2.77
CA GLU A 106 -23.17 -23.49 2.76
C GLU A 106 -23.25 -24.98 3.12
N ASP A 107 -22.40 -25.82 2.54
CA ASP A 107 -22.33 -27.26 2.80
C ASP A 107 -21.90 -27.60 4.23
N ASN A 108 -21.08 -26.76 4.85
CA ASN A 108 -20.58 -26.95 6.21
C ASN A 108 -21.36 -26.15 7.29
N GLY A 109 -22.37 -25.36 6.87
CA GLY A 109 -23.17 -24.55 7.79
C GLY A 109 -22.35 -23.50 8.55
N CYS A 110 -21.33 -22.91 7.90
CA CYS A 110 -20.41 -21.97 8.53
C CYS A 110 -20.32 -20.64 7.78
N ALA A 111 -19.78 -19.61 8.46
CA ALA A 111 -19.53 -18.30 7.89
C ALA A 111 -18.14 -18.22 7.24
N TYR A 112 -17.89 -17.18 6.44
CA TYR A 112 -16.60 -16.98 5.77
C TYR A 112 -15.41 -16.86 6.73
N TRP A 113 -15.59 -16.22 7.88
CA TRP A 113 -14.53 -16.08 8.87
C TRP A 113 -14.13 -17.43 9.48
N GLU A 114 -15.07 -18.40 9.58
CA GLU A 114 -14.78 -19.76 10.06
C GLU A 114 -13.99 -20.55 9.02
N TYR A 115 -14.21 -20.29 7.73
CA TYR A 115 -13.35 -20.83 6.67
C TYR A 115 -11.92 -20.29 6.78
N VAL A 116 -11.76 -18.98 7.00
CA VAL A 116 -10.45 -18.36 7.24
C VAL A 116 -9.77 -18.97 8.46
N ASP A 117 -10.47 -19.08 9.58
CA ASP A 117 -9.95 -19.65 10.83
C ASP A 117 -9.45 -21.09 10.67
N ARG A 118 -10.11 -21.87 9.80
CA ARG A 118 -9.67 -23.25 9.50
C ARG A 118 -8.44 -23.33 8.61
N CYS A 119 -8.28 -22.38 7.70
CA CYS A 119 -7.16 -22.35 6.76
C CYS A 119 -5.91 -21.71 7.35
N GLU A 120 -6.08 -20.67 8.13
CA GLU A 120 -5.00 -19.90 8.72
C GLU A 120 -4.47 -20.55 10.02
N LYS A 121 -3.27 -20.14 10.40
CA LYS A 121 -2.68 -20.53 11.67
C LYS A 121 -3.31 -19.73 12.82
N SER A 122 -3.09 -20.20 14.04
CA SER A 122 -3.68 -19.65 15.27
C SER A 122 -3.36 -18.19 15.58
N ASP A 123 -2.37 -17.59 14.92
CA ASP A 123 -1.95 -16.20 15.09
C ASP A 123 -2.66 -15.19 14.17
N ILE A 124 -3.53 -15.65 13.25
CA ILE A 124 -4.23 -14.78 12.30
C ILE A 124 -5.04 -13.67 13.01
N TRP A 125 -5.70 -14.01 14.13
CA TRP A 125 -6.53 -13.03 14.85
C TRP A 125 -5.70 -11.94 15.55
N ASP A 126 -4.51 -12.26 16.02
CA ASP A 126 -3.58 -11.28 16.58
C ASP A 126 -3.06 -10.37 15.49
N TYR A 127 -2.67 -10.91 14.34
CA TYR A 127 -2.30 -10.12 13.16
C TYR A 127 -3.43 -9.20 12.68
N LEU A 128 -4.66 -9.71 12.58
CA LEU A 128 -5.81 -8.87 12.17
C LEU A 128 -6.13 -7.78 13.20
N ARG A 129 -5.86 -8.01 14.48
CA ARG A 129 -5.98 -6.97 15.52
C ARG A 129 -4.94 -5.85 15.33
N GLU A 130 -3.70 -6.21 14.98
CA GLU A 130 -2.67 -5.22 14.63
C GLU A 130 -3.06 -4.42 13.40
N VAL A 131 -3.55 -5.11 12.36
CA VAL A 131 -4.06 -4.44 11.14
C VAL A 131 -5.19 -3.47 11.47
N TRP A 132 -6.15 -3.87 12.30
CA TRP A 132 -7.25 -3.00 12.71
C TRP A 132 -6.76 -1.78 13.53
N THR A 133 -5.83 -1.99 14.44
CA THR A 133 -5.20 -0.90 15.20
C THR A 133 -4.52 0.11 14.26
N ALA A 134 -3.75 -0.37 13.29
CA ALA A 134 -3.12 0.51 12.30
C ALA A 134 -4.14 1.28 11.45
N MET A 135 -5.28 0.68 11.12
CA MET A 135 -6.39 1.36 10.43
C MET A 135 -6.98 2.48 11.28
N GLN A 136 -7.29 2.22 12.56
CA GLN A 136 -7.84 3.22 13.49
C GLN A 136 -6.87 4.39 13.68
N GLU A 137 -5.62 4.10 13.96
CA GLU A 137 -4.57 5.11 14.14
C GLU A 137 -4.39 5.97 12.88
N SER A 138 -4.48 5.39 11.69
CA SER A 138 -4.38 6.14 10.44
C SER A 138 -5.54 7.11 10.23
N VAL A 139 -6.75 6.73 10.61
CA VAL A 139 -7.93 7.62 10.61
C VAL A 139 -7.73 8.76 11.59
N GLU A 140 -7.34 8.45 12.84
CA GLU A 140 -7.14 9.45 13.88
C GLU A 140 -6.05 10.45 13.54
N ARG A 141 -4.90 9.98 13.04
CA ARG A 141 -3.82 10.87 12.58
C ARG A 141 -4.31 11.79 11.46
N GLY A 142 -4.95 11.23 10.44
CA GLY A 142 -5.39 12.00 9.27
C GLY A 142 -6.46 13.05 9.59
N ILE A 143 -7.37 12.77 10.55
CA ILE A 143 -8.35 13.76 11.02
C ILE A 143 -7.68 14.91 11.77
N ASN A 144 -6.65 14.63 12.55
CA ASN A 144 -5.96 15.61 13.38
C ASN A 144 -4.79 16.31 12.67
N HIS A 145 -4.49 15.92 11.42
CA HIS A 145 -3.41 16.47 10.64
C HIS A 145 -3.92 17.48 9.62
N GLU A 146 -3.52 18.71 9.78
CA GLU A 146 -3.84 19.83 8.88
C GLU A 146 -2.62 20.19 7.99
N GLY A 147 -2.80 21.13 7.08
CA GLY A 147 -1.74 21.64 6.23
C GLY A 147 -1.88 21.20 4.77
N ARG A 148 -0.77 20.91 4.11
CA ARG A 148 -0.72 20.61 2.68
C ARG A 148 -0.11 19.25 2.45
N LEU A 149 -0.62 18.58 1.41
CA LEU A 149 -0.07 17.32 0.93
C LEU A 149 1.26 17.59 0.19
N PRO A 150 2.23 16.68 0.28
CA PRO A 150 3.44 16.77 -0.51
C PRO A 150 3.16 16.64 -2.01
N GLY A 151 4.11 17.08 -2.84
CA GLY A 151 4.03 16.99 -4.28
C GLY A 151 3.73 18.32 -4.98
N PRO A 152 3.80 18.34 -6.30
CA PRO A 152 3.77 19.58 -7.10
C PRO A 152 2.42 20.30 -7.09
N LEU A 153 1.33 19.62 -6.77
CA LEU A 153 -0.02 20.18 -6.75
C LEU A 153 -0.31 20.98 -5.47
N ASN A 154 0.48 20.81 -4.42
CA ASN A 154 0.36 21.57 -3.17
C ASN A 154 -1.07 21.57 -2.60
N LEU A 155 -1.75 20.43 -2.66
CA LEU A 155 -3.15 20.28 -2.25
C LEU A 155 -3.30 20.47 -0.75
N GLN A 156 -4.34 21.20 -0.36
CA GLN A 156 -4.70 21.35 1.06
C GLN A 156 -5.36 20.07 1.58
N ARG A 157 -4.99 19.64 2.79
CA ARG A 157 -5.68 18.58 3.52
C ARG A 157 -7.10 19.04 3.86
N LYS A 158 -8.06 18.15 3.77
CA LYS A 158 -9.48 18.43 3.91
C LYS A 158 -10.20 17.53 4.92
N ALA A 159 -9.58 16.42 5.33
CA ALA A 159 -10.20 15.41 6.19
C ALA A 159 -10.73 16.02 7.49
N SER A 160 -9.93 16.82 8.20
CA SER A 160 -10.32 17.52 9.41
C SER A 160 -11.55 18.41 9.18
N THR A 161 -11.54 19.21 8.13
CA THR A 161 -12.67 20.09 7.77
C THR A 161 -13.95 19.30 7.45
N TYR A 162 -13.84 18.19 6.71
CA TYR A 162 -15.00 17.34 6.41
C TYR A 162 -15.53 16.65 7.65
N PHE A 163 -14.66 16.20 8.53
CA PHE A 163 -15.04 15.60 9.81
C PHE A 163 -15.86 16.58 10.69
N VAL A 164 -15.35 17.79 10.86
CA VAL A 164 -16.05 18.83 11.65
C VAL A 164 -17.42 19.16 11.04
N LYS A 165 -17.48 19.32 9.71
CA LYS A 165 -18.74 19.56 9.01
C LYS A 165 -19.72 18.39 9.16
N ALA A 166 -19.23 17.15 9.03
CA ALA A 166 -20.07 15.96 9.15
C ALA A 166 -20.73 15.85 10.53
N LYS A 167 -20.01 16.23 11.60
CA LYS A 167 -20.57 16.26 12.95
C LYS A 167 -21.77 17.22 13.09
N GLY A 168 -21.85 18.26 12.28
CA GLY A 168 -22.96 19.20 12.23
C GLY A 168 -24.14 18.79 11.32
N TYR A 169 -24.04 17.67 10.60
CA TYR A 169 -25.09 17.22 9.69
C TYR A 169 -26.24 16.56 10.46
N LYS A 170 -27.41 16.54 9.83
CA LYS A 170 -28.56 15.75 10.32
C LYS A 170 -28.19 14.25 10.31
N PRO A 171 -28.78 13.42 11.20
CA PRO A 171 -28.41 12.01 11.36
C PRO A 171 -28.36 11.21 10.06
N ASN A 172 -29.30 11.45 9.13
CA ASN A 172 -29.34 10.75 7.84
C ASN A 172 -28.17 11.06 6.89
N LEU A 173 -27.50 12.18 7.08
CA LEU A 173 -26.31 12.57 6.29
C LEU A 173 -25.01 12.45 7.07
N GLN A 174 -25.09 12.43 8.39
CA GLN A 174 -23.94 12.43 9.28
C GLN A 174 -23.06 11.19 9.05
N THR A 175 -23.64 10.00 9.05
CA THR A 175 -22.89 8.75 8.81
C THR A 175 -22.13 8.78 7.49
N ARG A 176 -22.79 9.21 6.41
CA ARG A 176 -22.12 9.33 5.09
C ARG A 176 -20.98 10.36 5.13
N GLY A 177 -21.20 11.49 5.80
CA GLY A 177 -20.18 12.52 5.96
C GLY A 177 -18.97 12.03 6.74
N LEU A 178 -19.19 11.27 7.81
CA LEU A 178 -18.13 10.68 8.62
C LEU A 178 -17.32 9.64 7.86
N VAL A 179 -17.98 8.68 7.19
CA VAL A 179 -17.30 7.67 6.34
C VAL A 179 -16.41 8.37 5.30
N TYR A 180 -16.91 9.44 4.68
CA TYR A 180 -16.14 10.20 3.71
C TYR A 180 -14.93 10.89 4.34
N ALA A 181 -15.09 11.48 5.51
CA ALA A 181 -14.00 12.13 6.24
C ALA A 181 -12.92 11.13 6.66
N TYR A 182 -13.31 9.96 7.15
CA TYR A 182 -12.39 8.88 7.54
C TYR A 182 -11.60 8.33 6.35
N ALA A 183 -12.29 8.02 5.26
CA ALA A 183 -11.64 7.55 4.04
C ALA A 183 -10.64 8.59 3.49
N LEU A 184 -11.01 9.86 3.53
CA LEU A 184 -10.14 10.96 3.11
C LEU A 184 -8.93 11.12 4.05
N ALA A 185 -9.12 10.97 5.37
CA ALA A 185 -8.06 11.03 6.36
C ALA A 185 -6.95 10.03 6.08
N VAL A 186 -7.30 8.77 5.83
CA VAL A 186 -6.32 7.71 5.51
C VAL A 186 -5.68 7.95 4.15
N SER A 187 -6.44 8.42 3.16
CA SER A 187 -5.90 8.76 1.84
C SER A 187 -4.87 9.90 1.88
N GLU A 188 -5.12 10.89 2.74
CA GLU A 188 -4.19 12.00 2.98
C GLU A 188 -2.94 11.54 3.75
N GLU A 189 -3.07 10.62 4.70
CA GLU A 189 -1.94 9.97 5.37
C GLU A 189 -1.10 9.16 4.38
N ASN A 190 -1.74 8.36 3.52
CA ASN A 190 -1.03 7.65 2.44
C ASN A 190 -0.23 8.60 1.55
N ALA A 191 -0.83 9.71 1.13
CA ALA A 191 -0.18 10.71 0.29
C ALA A 191 0.98 11.46 0.99
N SER A 192 1.05 11.39 2.32
CA SER A 192 2.06 12.09 3.15
C SER A 192 3.12 11.15 3.72
N GLY A 193 3.13 9.88 3.33
CA GLY A 193 4.07 8.88 3.84
C GLY A 193 3.73 8.35 5.23
N GLY A 194 2.51 8.58 5.73
CA GLY A 194 2.04 7.99 6.98
C GLY A 194 1.85 6.47 6.87
N THR A 195 1.97 5.78 7.99
CA THR A 195 1.71 4.33 8.05
C THR A 195 0.23 4.06 7.84
N ILE A 196 -0.10 3.29 6.81
CA ILE A 196 -1.46 2.89 6.46
C ILE A 196 -1.49 1.39 6.10
N VAL A 197 -2.66 0.78 6.15
CA VAL A 197 -2.89 -0.56 5.62
C VAL A 197 -3.13 -0.49 4.12
N THR A 198 -2.30 -1.18 3.33
CA THR A 198 -2.32 -1.10 1.86
C THR A 198 -3.29 -2.09 1.18
N ALA A 199 -4.05 -2.84 1.95
CA ALA A 199 -5.01 -3.82 1.45
C ALA A 199 -6.35 -3.16 1.02
N PRO A 200 -6.98 -3.61 -0.08
CA PRO A 200 -6.43 -4.52 -1.08
C PRO A 200 -5.43 -3.85 -2.01
N THR A 201 -5.41 -2.54 -2.09
CA THR A 201 -4.44 -1.73 -2.86
C THR A 201 -4.16 -0.40 -2.17
N CYS A 202 -3.00 0.21 -2.44
CA CYS A 202 -2.68 1.56 -1.91
C CYS A 202 -3.74 2.61 -2.29
N GLY A 203 -4.35 2.51 -3.48
CA GLY A 203 -5.39 3.44 -3.94
C GLY A 203 -6.71 3.31 -3.17
N SER A 204 -7.00 2.16 -2.57
CA SER A 204 -8.21 1.89 -1.79
C SER A 204 -7.98 1.87 -0.27
N CYS A 205 -6.78 2.24 0.18
CA CYS A 205 -6.36 2.19 1.59
C CYS A 205 -7.30 2.95 2.54
N GLY A 206 -7.98 3.99 2.06
CA GLY A 206 -8.92 4.77 2.86
C GLY A 206 -10.33 4.18 2.93
N VAL A 207 -10.73 3.37 1.96
CA VAL A 207 -12.12 2.89 1.86
C VAL A 207 -12.44 1.91 2.98
N MET A 208 -11.61 0.89 3.17
CA MET A 208 -11.84 -0.12 4.20
C MET A 208 -11.83 0.46 5.62
N PRO A 209 -10.80 1.19 6.06
CA PRO A 209 -10.84 1.80 7.39
C PRO A 209 -11.97 2.82 7.53
N GLY A 210 -12.29 3.60 6.49
CA GLY A 210 -13.37 4.57 6.54
C GLY A 210 -14.77 3.95 6.70
N VAL A 211 -14.97 2.71 6.27
CA VAL A 211 -16.25 1.99 6.41
C VAL A 211 -16.31 1.22 7.72
N LEU A 212 -15.19 0.70 8.21
CA LEU A 212 -15.13 -0.12 9.43
C LEU A 212 -15.07 0.74 10.70
N TYR A 213 -14.51 1.97 10.61
CA TYR A 213 -14.38 2.89 11.75
C TYR A 213 -15.72 3.53 12.12
#